data_f8d576e3916b0d48345fdd2b276dc3e7
#
_entry.id   f8d576e3916b0d48345fdd2b276dc3e7
#
_cell.length_a   1.000
_cell.length_b   1.000
_cell.length_c   1.000
_cell.angle_alpha   90.00
_cell.angle_beta   90.00
_cell.angle_gamma   90.00
#
_symmetry.space_group_name_H-M   'P 1'
#
loop_
_entity.id
_entity.type
_entity.pdbx_description
1 polymer ?
#
loop_
_entity_poly.entity_id
_entity_poly.type
_entity_poly.pdbx_seq_one_letter_code
_entity_poly.pdbx_strand_id
1 'polypeptide(L)'
;APADKPAESAAAAPAEAPPALPDYFSGADPKKWPDPTGGSAGVWATPAGDGKGDVPGKLTTGDLADRIYHNLFSINMVWTLIAGFLVMFMQAGFAMVETGLCRAKNSGHTMSMNFMIYPLGCIAFWAYGFALGWGNWFNGPVGPGWYASLGPGVATLNSGIGIGADPSTPGVFTYGLMGTKGFFLMGLDDVSVMALFFFMMVFMDTTATIPTGAMAERWSWKNFCLFGLWVALPYCLFANWVWGGGWLAQAGKNWGLGHGAVDFAGSGVVHAMGGVIGLVGAMVLGPRIGKYVDGKPVAIPGHHIPMVIAGTFILAFGWFGFNPGSTLSGTDLRISVVVVNTMLAGVAGALATMFFLQAQGMKPDPSMLCNGMLAGLVAITAPCAFVDSWAAVVIGAIAGVVVVVSVWFWDRAGIDDPVGAISVHGVNGLWGVISTGIFANGKYGAGWNGVVREEMVSKYGSDGVRGIIFGDASQLMAQLLDAAVVAVFGFAMAYVWFKLSNLITPIRVPEDVEMAGLDIPEMGALGYPNFELKSEGH
;
A
#
# COMPACT_ATOMS: atom_id res chain seq x y z
N ALA A 1 -57.48 -66.57 -3.63
CA ALA A 1 -56.62 -65.61 -2.89
C ALA A 1 -56.57 -64.31 -3.70
N PRO A 2 -56.94 -63.13 -3.16
CA PRO A 2 -56.82 -61.87 -3.87
C PRO A 2 -55.41 -61.32 -3.72
N ALA A 3 -54.91 -60.77 -4.79
CA ALA A 3 -53.54 -60.13 -4.86
C ALA A 3 -53.48 -58.84 -4.00
N ASP A 4 -52.42 -58.76 -3.17
CA ASP A 4 -52.09 -57.57 -2.42
C ASP A 4 -51.75 -56.38 -3.34
N LYS A 5 -52.41 -55.26 -3.11
CA LYS A 5 -52.07 -53.98 -3.70
C LYS A 5 -50.78 -53.49 -3.06
N PRO A 6 -49.79 -52.94 -3.84
CA PRO A 6 -48.62 -52.30 -3.24
C PRO A 6 -49.07 -51.08 -2.44
N ALA A 7 -48.51 -50.95 -1.22
CA ALA A 7 -48.68 -49.76 -0.39
C ALA A 7 -48.12 -48.53 -1.14
N GLU A 8 -48.92 -47.49 -1.29
CA GLU A 8 -48.49 -46.17 -1.73
C GLU A 8 -47.46 -45.65 -0.75
N SER A 9 -46.22 -45.45 -1.22
CA SER A 9 -45.20 -44.81 -0.44
C SER A 9 -45.62 -43.36 -0.18
N ALA A 10 -45.88 -43.02 1.07
CA ALA A 10 -46.08 -41.65 1.48
C ALA A 10 -44.88 -40.82 1.01
N ALA A 11 -45.14 -39.87 0.10
CA ALA A 11 -44.13 -38.90 -0.31
C ALA A 11 -43.59 -38.19 0.96
N ALA A 12 -42.32 -38.32 1.17
CA ALA A 12 -41.63 -37.59 2.25
C ALA A 12 -41.96 -36.10 2.10
N ALA A 13 -42.42 -35.48 3.18
CA ALA A 13 -42.60 -34.02 3.21
C ALA A 13 -41.33 -33.35 2.68
N PRO A 14 -41.44 -32.27 1.87
CA PRO A 14 -40.26 -31.55 1.41
C PRO A 14 -39.39 -31.20 2.62
N ALA A 15 -38.14 -31.57 2.56
CA ALA A 15 -37.17 -31.17 3.59
C ALA A 15 -37.28 -29.65 3.77
N GLU A 16 -37.57 -29.22 4.99
CA GLU A 16 -37.59 -27.81 5.34
C GLU A 16 -36.30 -27.19 4.84
N ALA A 17 -36.40 -26.13 4.04
CA ALA A 17 -35.21 -25.44 3.54
C ALA A 17 -34.35 -25.07 4.76
N PRO A 18 -33.03 -25.30 4.73
CA PRO A 18 -32.17 -24.92 5.83
C PRO A 18 -32.41 -23.45 6.16
N PRO A 19 -32.52 -23.08 7.46
CA PRO A 19 -32.75 -21.70 7.85
C PRO A 19 -31.73 -20.80 7.16
N ALA A 20 -32.21 -19.71 6.56
CA ALA A 20 -31.35 -18.72 5.92
C ALA A 20 -30.31 -18.30 6.95
N LEU A 21 -29.02 -18.48 6.63
CA LEU A 21 -27.95 -17.98 7.48
C LEU A 21 -28.10 -16.46 7.59
N PRO A 22 -27.88 -15.88 8.77
CA PRO A 22 -27.92 -14.44 8.94
C PRO A 22 -26.99 -13.80 7.91
N ASP A 23 -27.53 -12.84 7.17
CA ASP A 23 -26.76 -12.13 6.17
C ASP A 23 -25.82 -11.15 6.86
N TYR A 24 -24.62 -11.61 7.16
CA TYR A 24 -23.59 -10.87 7.89
C TYR A 24 -23.14 -9.61 7.16
N PHE A 25 -23.26 -9.59 5.85
CA PHE A 25 -22.75 -8.53 4.99
C PHE A 25 -23.83 -7.76 4.24
N SER A 26 -25.04 -8.25 4.16
CA SER A 26 -26.13 -7.59 3.46
C SER A 26 -27.33 -7.34 4.38
N GLY A 27 -27.42 -6.17 4.94
CA GLY A 27 -28.61 -5.72 5.66
C GLY A 27 -28.60 -5.91 7.17
N ALA A 28 -27.50 -6.34 7.77
CA ALA A 28 -27.34 -6.27 9.21
C ALA A 28 -27.49 -4.81 9.68
N ASP A 29 -28.29 -4.59 10.71
CA ASP A 29 -28.41 -3.27 11.32
C ASP A 29 -27.04 -2.83 11.84
N PRO A 30 -26.39 -1.81 11.27
CA PRO A 30 -25.06 -1.37 11.67
C PRO A 30 -24.99 -0.92 13.13
N LYS A 31 -26.13 -0.65 13.75
CA LYS A 31 -26.23 -0.28 15.17
C LYS A 31 -26.25 -1.47 16.11
N LYS A 32 -26.49 -2.66 15.59
CA LYS A 32 -26.57 -3.90 16.39
C LYS A 32 -25.39 -4.83 16.18
N TRP A 33 -24.68 -4.66 15.08
CA TRP A 33 -23.65 -5.57 14.66
C TRP A 33 -22.59 -4.84 13.80
N PRO A 34 -21.32 -5.09 13.97
CA PRO A 34 -20.70 -5.86 15.04
C PRO A 34 -20.77 -5.11 16.38
N ASP A 35 -20.91 -5.84 17.48
CA ASP A 35 -20.87 -5.24 18.82
C ASP A 35 -19.44 -4.74 19.12
N PRO A 36 -19.19 -3.42 19.13
CA PRO A 36 -17.85 -2.87 19.30
C PRO A 36 -17.30 -3.05 20.71
N THR A 37 -18.15 -3.42 21.67
CA THR A 37 -17.75 -3.63 23.06
C THR A 37 -17.24 -5.05 23.32
N GLY A 38 -17.44 -5.95 22.38
CA GLY A 38 -17.18 -7.37 22.56
C GLY A 38 -18.09 -8.04 23.58
N GLY A 39 -19.15 -7.35 24.05
CA GLY A 39 -20.08 -7.87 25.05
C GLY A 39 -20.77 -9.12 24.59
N SER A 40 -21.13 -9.19 23.30
CA SER A 40 -21.67 -10.42 22.71
C SER A 40 -20.66 -11.56 22.69
N ALA A 41 -19.38 -11.28 22.54
CA ALA A 41 -18.31 -12.27 22.61
C ALA A 41 -18.06 -12.75 24.04
N GLY A 42 -18.24 -11.88 25.03
CA GLY A 42 -18.14 -12.22 26.46
C GLY A 42 -19.20 -13.22 26.93
N VAL A 43 -20.26 -13.37 26.17
CA VAL A 43 -21.33 -14.39 26.39
C VAL A 43 -20.87 -15.82 26.05
N TRP A 44 -19.63 -16.03 25.70
CA TRP A 44 -19.06 -17.36 25.48
C TRP A 44 -19.14 -18.27 26.71
N ALA A 45 -18.99 -17.69 27.90
CA ALA A 45 -19.08 -18.43 29.14
C ALA A 45 -20.52 -18.88 29.42
N THR A 46 -21.50 -18.21 28.82
CA THR A 46 -22.92 -18.48 28.95
C THR A 46 -23.48 -18.81 27.59
N PRO A 47 -23.76 -20.06 27.26
CA PRO A 47 -24.44 -20.40 26.01
C PRO A 47 -25.69 -19.55 25.90
N ALA A 48 -25.90 -18.90 24.74
CA ALA A 48 -27.13 -18.17 24.51
C ALA A 48 -28.30 -19.14 24.65
N GLY A 49 -29.02 -19.00 25.73
CA GLY A 49 -30.19 -19.77 26.06
C GLY A 49 -31.42 -18.90 25.97
N ASP A 50 -32.47 -19.36 26.60
CA ASP A 50 -33.74 -18.64 26.73
C ASP A 50 -33.71 -17.54 27.82
N GLY A 51 -32.52 -17.13 28.27
CA GLY A 51 -32.32 -16.15 29.34
C GLY A 51 -32.66 -16.67 30.74
N LYS A 52 -32.89 -17.96 30.90
CA LYS A 52 -33.25 -18.62 32.17
C LYS A 52 -32.21 -19.61 32.66
N GLY A 53 -30.95 -19.35 32.43
CA GLY A 53 -29.87 -20.26 32.77
C GLY A 53 -29.55 -21.17 31.60
N ASP A 54 -28.42 -20.93 31.02
CA ASP A 54 -28.02 -21.54 29.77
C ASP A 54 -27.67 -23.02 29.97
N VAL A 55 -28.47 -23.84 29.33
CA VAL A 55 -28.18 -25.30 29.28
C VAL A 55 -27.40 -25.53 27.99
N PRO A 56 -26.20 -26.12 28.06
CA PRO A 56 -25.48 -26.56 26.88
C PRO A 56 -26.41 -27.44 26.01
N GLY A 57 -26.57 -27.07 24.74
CA GLY A 57 -27.42 -27.79 23.81
C GLY A 57 -28.74 -27.11 23.41
N LYS A 58 -29.04 -25.93 23.97
CA LYS A 58 -30.19 -25.10 23.55
C LYS A 58 -29.82 -24.01 22.55
N LEU A 59 -28.58 -23.98 22.05
CA LEU A 59 -28.17 -23.07 20.98
C LEU A 59 -28.93 -23.39 19.70
N THR A 60 -29.54 -22.37 19.11
CA THR A 60 -30.12 -22.48 17.77
C THR A 60 -29.02 -22.49 16.70
N THR A 61 -29.32 -22.98 15.51
CA THR A 61 -28.41 -22.87 14.36
C THR A 61 -28.08 -21.41 14.05
N GLY A 62 -29.03 -20.48 14.28
CA GLY A 62 -28.81 -19.04 14.13
C GLY A 62 -27.77 -18.51 15.12
N ASP A 63 -27.89 -18.86 16.41
CA ASP A 63 -26.92 -18.45 17.44
C ASP A 63 -25.50 -18.95 17.13
N LEU A 64 -25.36 -20.16 16.61
CA LEU A 64 -24.08 -20.71 16.20
C LEU A 64 -23.52 -19.96 14.97
N ALA A 65 -24.36 -19.67 13.98
CA ALA A 65 -23.96 -18.91 12.80
C ALA A 65 -23.48 -17.50 13.18
N ASP A 66 -24.23 -16.80 14.02
CA ASP A 66 -23.84 -15.46 14.51
C ASP A 66 -22.48 -15.46 15.20
N ARG A 67 -22.22 -16.47 16.04
CA ARG A 67 -20.93 -16.62 16.72
C ARG A 67 -19.80 -16.92 15.75
N ILE A 68 -20.02 -17.76 14.75
CA ILE A 68 -19.02 -18.06 13.71
C ILE A 68 -18.69 -16.77 12.94
N TYR A 69 -19.69 -16.04 12.52
CA TYR A 69 -19.50 -14.78 11.77
C TYR A 69 -18.80 -13.72 12.61
N HIS A 70 -19.15 -13.58 13.89
CA HIS A 70 -18.46 -12.69 14.80
C HIS A 70 -16.99 -13.04 14.93
N ASN A 71 -16.65 -14.33 15.05
CA ASN A 71 -15.27 -14.80 15.11
C ASN A 71 -14.50 -14.47 13.82
N LEU A 72 -15.08 -14.76 12.66
CA LEU A 72 -14.46 -14.47 11.38
C LEU A 72 -14.18 -12.96 11.22
N PHE A 73 -15.15 -12.13 11.60
CA PHE A 73 -14.98 -10.68 11.63
C PHE A 73 -13.87 -10.23 12.58
N SER A 74 -13.86 -10.76 13.81
CA SER A 74 -12.85 -10.42 14.81
C SER A 74 -11.44 -10.82 14.36
N ILE A 75 -11.29 -11.97 13.71
CA ILE A 75 -10.00 -12.41 13.12
C ILE A 75 -9.55 -11.43 12.02
N ASN A 76 -10.45 -11.01 11.15
CA ASN A 76 -10.14 -10.06 10.09
C ASN A 76 -9.75 -8.69 10.67
N MET A 77 -10.47 -8.24 11.68
CA MET A 77 -10.20 -6.98 12.39
C MET A 77 -8.82 -6.99 13.06
N VAL A 78 -8.54 -8.04 13.83
CA VAL A 78 -7.24 -8.21 14.53
C VAL A 78 -6.10 -8.25 13.53
N TRP A 79 -6.26 -9.03 12.43
CA TRP A 79 -5.24 -9.10 11.38
C TRP A 79 -4.97 -7.73 10.76
N THR A 80 -6.01 -6.99 10.38
CA THR A 80 -5.90 -5.67 9.78
C THR A 80 -5.18 -4.68 10.68
N LEU A 81 -5.52 -4.67 11.98
CA LEU A 81 -4.88 -3.77 12.96
C LEU A 81 -3.42 -4.14 13.21
N ILE A 82 -3.10 -5.43 13.41
CA ILE A 82 -1.71 -5.89 13.58
C ILE A 82 -0.90 -5.55 12.34
N ALA A 83 -1.42 -5.82 11.15
CA ALA A 83 -0.78 -5.46 9.90
C ALA A 83 -0.52 -3.96 9.80
N GLY A 84 -1.50 -3.12 10.17
CA GLY A 84 -1.32 -1.67 10.26
C GLY A 84 -0.24 -1.25 11.25
N PHE A 85 -0.13 -1.90 12.42
CA PHE A 85 0.95 -1.63 13.39
C PHE A 85 2.33 -1.98 12.82
N LEU A 86 2.45 -3.08 12.07
CA LEU A 86 3.70 -3.47 11.40
C LEU A 86 4.09 -2.42 10.35
N VAL A 87 3.13 -1.92 9.56
CA VAL A 87 3.39 -0.86 8.57
C VAL A 87 3.77 0.46 9.26
N MET A 88 3.06 0.85 10.33
CA MET A 88 3.46 2.03 11.12
C MET A 88 4.91 1.91 11.62
N PHE A 89 5.31 0.73 12.07
CA PHE A 89 6.68 0.50 12.56
C PHE A 89 7.73 0.58 11.44
N MET A 90 7.35 0.44 10.17
CA MET A 90 8.27 0.69 9.04
C MET A 90 8.82 2.12 9.05
N GLN A 91 8.12 3.08 9.66
CA GLN A 91 8.61 4.46 9.79
C GLN A 91 9.94 4.53 10.54
N ALA A 92 10.13 3.70 11.57
CA ALA A 92 11.44 3.56 12.24
C ALA A 92 12.51 3.01 11.29
N GLY A 93 12.14 2.07 10.41
CA GLY A 93 13.04 1.53 9.38
C GLY A 93 13.46 2.58 8.36
N PHE A 94 12.53 3.37 7.83
CA PHE A 94 12.83 4.50 6.93
C PHE A 94 13.76 5.51 7.61
N ALA A 95 13.44 5.92 8.83
CA ALA A 95 14.25 6.84 9.59
C ALA A 95 15.71 6.36 9.73
N MET A 96 15.92 5.06 9.99
CA MET A 96 17.24 4.47 10.12
C MET A 96 17.98 4.35 8.78
N VAL A 97 17.30 3.91 7.71
CA VAL A 97 17.90 3.79 6.37
C VAL A 97 18.33 5.15 5.85
N GLU A 98 17.43 6.13 5.86
CA GLU A 98 17.69 7.45 5.33
C GLU A 98 18.77 8.18 6.13
N THR A 99 18.67 8.16 7.47
CA THR A 99 19.68 8.80 8.34
C THR A 99 21.05 8.17 8.15
N GLY A 100 21.11 6.84 8.10
CA GLY A 100 22.38 6.12 7.93
C GLY A 100 23.06 6.37 6.58
N LEU A 101 22.26 6.63 5.52
CA LEU A 101 22.77 6.96 4.17
C LEU A 101 23.11 8.44 3.99
N CYS A 102 22.71 9.32 4.90
CA CYS A 102 23.06 10.73 4.92
C CYS A 102 24.37 10.98 5.69
N ARG A 103 24.93 12.20 5.57
CA ARG A 103 26.10 12.62 6.36
C ARG A 103 25.72 12.90 7.80
N ALA A 104 26.63 12.62 8.75
CA ALA A 104 26.41 12.75 10.20
C ALA A 104 25.91 14.15 10.62
N LYS A 105 26.37 15.21 9.96
CA LYS A 105 25.98 16.60 10.23
C LYS A 105 24.49 16.93 9.96
N ASN A 106 23.77 16.00 9.33
CA ASN A 106 22.34 16.11 9.00
C ASN A 106 21.51 15.00 9.66
N SER A 107 22.09 14.21 10.56
CA SER A 107 21.43 13.03 11.12
C SER A 107 20.22 13.38 11.98
N GLY A 108 20.31 14.41 12.80
CA GLY A 108 19.21 14.92 13.61
C GLY A 108 18.05 15.44 12.74
N HIS A 109 18.37 16.20 11.70
CA HIS A 109 17.37 16.73 10.77
C HIS A 109 16.69 15.61 9.98
N THR A 110 17.44 14.68 9.38
CA THR A 110 16.88 13.57 8.59
C THR A 110 16.00 12.65 9.44
N MET A 111 16.46 12.29 10.64
CA MET A 111 15.67 11.50 11.59
C MET A 111 14.38 12.22 11.99
N SER A 112 14.45 13.55 12.22
CA SER A 112 13.30 14.37 12.59
C SER A 112 12.30 14.51 11.44
N MET A 113 12.74 14.61 10.17
CA MET A 113 11.85 14.58 9.02
C MET A 113 11.05 13.26 8.98
N ASN A 114 11.72 12.13 9.11
CA ASN A 114 11.07 10.82 9.15
C ASN A 114 10.11 10.68 10.34
N PHE A 115 10.45 11.25 11.51
CA PHE A 115 9.55 11.26 12.65
C PHE A 115 8.32 12.14 12.40
N MET A 116 8.50 13.36 11.89
CA MET A 116 7.43 14.34 11.76
C MET A 116 6.55 14.19 10.54
N ILE A 117 7.02 13.47 9.49
CA ILE A 117 6.16 13.19 8.34
C ILE A 117 4.94 12.36 8.74
N TYR A 118 5.10 11.44 9.69
CA TYR A 118 4.01 10.62 10.22
C TYR A 118 2.88 11.46 10.83
N PRO A 119 3.09 12.30 11.87
CA PRO A 119 1.99 13.09 12.43
C PRO A 119 1.44 14.15 11.47
N LEU A 120 2.26 14.74 10.61
CA LEU A 120 1.78 15.71 9.61
C LEU A 120 0.88 15.02 8.57
N GLY A 121 1.32 13.88 8.05
CA GLY A 121 0.55 13.08 7.11
C GLY A 121 -0.74 12.52 7.74
N CYS A 122 -0.68 12.02 8.99
CA CYS A 122 -1.85 11.54 9.72
C CYS A 122 -2.94 12.60 9.85
N ILE A 123 -2.56 13.83 10.20
CA ILE A 123 -3.51 14.94 10.33
C ILE A 123 -4.11 15.31 8.98
N ALA A 124 -3.30 15.35 7.91
CA ALA A 124 -3.79 15.60 6.57
C ALA A 124 -4.74 14.49 6.08
N PHE A 125 -4.38 13.23 6.34
CA PHE A 125 -5.21 12.09 5.99
C PHE A 125 -6.55 12.09 6.73
N TRP A 126 -6.54 12.38 8.04
CA TRP A 126 -7.75 12.54 8.82
C TRP A 126 -8.61 13.73 8.35
N ALA A 127 -7.98 14.87 8.06
CA ALA A 127 -8.72 16.07 7.70
C ALA A 127 -9.44 15.94 6.34
N TYR A 128 -8.78 15.37 5.35
CA TYR A 128 -9.32 15.31 3.99
C TYR A 128 -8.93 14.06 3.20
N GLY A 129 -7.76 13.46 3.48
CA GLY A 129 -7.23 12.38 2.64
C GLY A 129 -8.15 11.16 2.59
N PHE A 130 -8.64 10.70 3.74
CA PHE A 130 -9.55 9.56 3.81
C PHE A 130 -10.83 9.79 3.01
N ALA A 131 -11.42 10.97 3.12
CA ALA A 131 -12.62 11.32 2.37
C ALA A 131 -12.39 11.24 0.86
N LEU A 132 -11.28 11.78 0.38
CA LEU A 132 -10.94 11.79 -1.06
C LEU A 132 -10.65 10.38 -1.58
N GLY A 133 -9.93 9.56 -0.84
CA GLY A 133 -9.53 8.22 -1.24
C GLY A 133 -10.66 7.18 -1.14
N TRP A 134 -11.38 7.17 -0.04
CA TRP A 134 -12.32 6.10 0.32
C TRP A 134 -13.74 6.55 0.57
N GLY A 135 -14.04 7.84 0.62
CA GLY A 135 -15.38 8.37 0.87
C GLY A 135 -16.43 7.98 -0.17
N ASN A 136 -16.03 7.57 -1.36
CA ASN A 136 -16.85 7.00 -2.41
C ASN A 136 -16.42 5.57 -2.75
N TRP A 137 -16.18 4.79 -1.75
CA TRP A 137 -15.67 3.45 -1.97
C TRP A 137 -16.66 2.48 -2.63
N PHE A 138 -17.93 2.76 -2.51
CA PHE A 138 -19.01 2.00 -3.11
C PHE A 138 -19.12 2.16 -4.64
N ASN A 139 -18.33 3.02 -5.26
CA ASN A 139 -18.39 3.21 -6.71
C ASN A 139 -17.81 2.05 -7.52
N GLY A 140 -17.05 1.19 -6.90
CA GLY A 140 -16.60 -0.04 -7.53
C GLY A 140 -17.50 -1.18 -7.09
N PRO A 141 -17.86 -2.09 -7.97
CA PRO A 141 -18.11 -3.41 -7.52
C PRO A 141 -16.78 -3.92 -7.01
N VAL A 142 -16.46 -3.54 -5.80
CA VAL A 142 -15.51 -4.30 -5.04
C VAL A 142 -16.17 -5.64 -4.98
N GLY A 143 -15.70 -6.55 -5.84
CA GLY A 143 -16.18 -7.92 -5.81
C GLY A 143 -16.18 -8.37 -4.37
N PRO A 144 -17.08 -9.22 -3.94
CA PRO A 144 -17.12 -9.71 -2.59
C PRO A 144 -15.77 -10.34 -2.29
N GLY A 145 -14.88 -9.65 -1.67
CA GLY A 145 -13.56 -10.19 -1.45
C GLY A 145 -12.59 -9.32 -0.71
N TRP A 146 -12.33 -8.12 -1.16
CA TRP A 146 -11.20 -7.41 -0.59
C TRP A 146 -11.58 -6.61 0.67
N TYR A 147 -12.66 -5.86 0.61
CA TYR A 147 -13.07 -5.06 1.77
C TYR A 147 -14.33 -5.57 2.47
N ALA A 148 -15.07 -6.49 1.85
CA ALA A 148 -16.23 -7.12 2.47
C ALA A 148 -15.86 -7.82 3.79
N SER A 149 -14.61 -8.25 3.93
CA SER A 149 -14.09 -8.87 5.15
C SER A 149 -14.02 -7.93 6.36
N LEU A 150 -14.01 -6.61 6.14
CA LEU A 150 -14.03 -5.62 7.22
C LEU A 150 -15.43 -5.36 7.79
N GLY A 151 -16.47 -5.82 7.11
CA GLY A 151 -17.85 -5.72 7.58
C GLY A 151 -18.70 -4.68 6.85
N PRO A 152 -20.01 -4.64 7.15
CA PRO A 152 -20.99 -3.85 6.39
C PRO A 152 -20.84 -2.33 6.57
N GLY A 153 -20.20 -1.88 7.63
CA GLY A 153 -20.03 -0.45 7.91
C GLY A 153 -19.30 0.31 6.81
N VAL A 154 -18.42 -0.35 6.06
CA VAL A 154 -17.74 0.26 4.90
C VAL A 154 -18.69 0.66 3.77
N ALA A 155 -19.88 0.08 3.68
CA ALA A 155 -20.92 0.49 2.73
C ALA A 155 -21.46 1.91 2.99
N THR A 156 -21.19 2.48 4.16
CA THR A 156 -21.53 3.87 4.45
C THR A 156 -20.67 4.86 3.66
N LEU A 157 -19.51 4.43 3.12
CA LEU A 157 -18.62 5.22 2.27
C LEU A 157 -19.15 5.27 0.82
N ASN A 158 -20.20 6.04 0.57
CA ASN A 158 -21.00 6.00 -0.65
C ASN A 158 -21.26 7.39 -1.27
N SER A 159 -20.36 8.33 -1.08
CA SER A 159 -20.51 9.68 -1.62
C SER A 159 -19.24 10.13 -2.34
N GLY A 160 -19.38 10.60 -3.57
CA GLY A 160 -18.24 10.99 -4.38
C GLY A 160 -18.59 11.88 -5.57
N ILE A 161 -17.58 12.14 -6.36
CA ILE A 161 -17.63 12.89 -7.63
C ILE A 161 -17.08 11.99 -8.74
N GLY A 162 -17.76 12.01 -9.88
CA GLY A 162 -17.37 11.26 -11.06
C GLY A 162 -18.16 11.69 -12.30
N ILE A 163 -17.90 11.02 -13.41
CA ILE A 163 -18.57 11.23 -14.69
C ILE A 163 -19.46 9.99 -14.96
N GLY A 164 -20.65 10.21 -15.53
CA GLY A 164 -21.59 9.13 -15.83
C GLY A 164 -22.23 8.56 -14.56
N ALA A 165 -22.92 9.41 -13.80
CA ALA A 165 -23.65 8.97 -12.60
C ALA A 165 -24.72 7.93 -12.95
N ASP A 166 -24.81 6.86 -12.15
CA ASP A 166 -25.88 5.86 -12.23
C ASP A 166 -27.12 6.42 -11.52
N PRO A 167 -28.23 6.66 -12.26
CA PRO A 167 -29.44 7.20 -11.65
C PRO A 167 -30.08 6.27 -10.61
N SER A 168 -29.80 4.96 -10.70
CA SER A 168 -30.41 3.94 -9.83
C SER A 168 -29.62 3.74 -8.53
N THR A 169 -28.34 4.12 -8.52
CA THR A 169 -27.44 3.85 -7.40
C THR A 169 -26.66 5.12 -7.04
N PRO A 170 -27.12 5.90 -6.06
CA PRO A 170 -26.41 7.12 -5.64
C PRO A 170 -24.96 6.83 -5.26
N GLY A 171 -24.04 7.68 -5.75
CA GLY A 171 -22.61 7.55 -5.49
C GLY A 171 -21.87 6.62 -6.47
N VAL A 172 -22.57 5.92 -7.36
CA VAL A 172 -21.94 5.11 -8.42
C VAL A 172 -21.77 5.93 -9.69
N PHE A 173 -20.57 5.84 -10.30
CA PHE A 173 -20.20 6.55 -11.51
C PHE A 173 -19.50 5.61 -12.50
N THR A 174 -19.65 5.85 -13.80
CA THR A 174 -18.88 5.16 -14.82
C THR A 174 -17.37 5.44 -14.66
N TYR A 175 -17.03 6.69 -14.30
CA TYR A 175 -15.66 7.12 -14.03
C TYR A 175 -15.62 7.84 -12.68
N GLY A 176 -15.35 7.14 -11.60
CA GLY A 176 -15.16 7.72 -10.28
C GLY A 176 -13.85 8.51 -10.20
N LEU A 177 -13.89 9.72 -9.65
CA LEU A 177 -12.74 10.61 -9.57
C LEU A 177 -12.24 10.82 -8.15
N MET A 178 -13.13 10.93 -7.17
CA MET A 178 -12.79 11.08 -5.75
C MET A 178 -13.99 10.86 -4.85
N GLY A 179 -13.73 10.49 -3.59
CA GLY A 179 -14.73 10.47 -2.52
C GLY A 179 -15.02 11.85 -1.95
N THR A 180 -16.17 11.97 -1.28
CA THR A 180 -16.60 13.23 -0.64
C THR A 180 -17.17 13.02 0.77
N LYS A 181 -17.15 11.79 1.31
CA LYS A 181 -17.65 11.48 2.65
C LYS A 181 -16.52 11.16 3.62
N GLY A 182 -16.60 11.67 4.84
CA GLY A 182 -15.66 11.33 5.89
C GLY A 182 -14.52 12.33 6.09
N PHE A 183 -14.66 13.58 5.62
CA PHE A 183 -13.77 14.66 6.06
C PHE A 183 -13.79 14.75 7.60
N PHE A 184 -12.61 14.76 8.21
CA PHE A 184 -12.44 14.74 9.68
C PHE A 184 -13.10 13.52 10.35
N LEU A 185 -13.34 12.43 9.61
CA LEU A 185 -14.14 11.26 10.00
C LEU A 185 -15.58 11.60 10.48
N MET A 186 -16.08 12.80 10.16
CA MET A 186 -17.42 13.20 10.57
C MET A 186 -18.49 12.30 9.97
N GLY A 187 -19.39 11.80 10.84
CA GLY A 187 -20.47 10.89 10.45
C GLY A 187 -20.02 9.47 10.13
N LEU A 188 -18.82 9.11 10.55
CA LEU A 188 -18.23 7.77 10.43
C LEU A 188 -17.80 7.30 11.81
N ASP A 189 -18.53 6.37 12.39
CA ASP A 189 -18.31 5.83 13.74
C ASP A 189 -18.23 4.29 13.76
N ASP A 190 -18.34 3.66 12.59
CA ASP A 190 -18.29 2.19 12.46
C ASP A 190 -16.87 1.65 12.62
N VAL A 191 -16.72 0.55 13.35
CA VAL A 191 -15.42 -0.07 13.66
C VAL A 191 -14.68 -0.54 12.41
N SER A 192 -15.41 -0.97 11.36
CA SER A 192 -14.83 -1.39 10.08
C SER A 192 -14.19 -0.21 9.36
N VAL A 193 -14.85 0.94 9.39
CA VAL A 193 -14.34 2.19 8.81
C VAL A 193 -13.11 2.67 9.57
N MET A 194 -13.11 2.55 10.91
CA MET A 194 -11.95 2.93 11.72
C MET A 194 -10.73 2.04 11.44
N ALA A 195 -10.93 0.72 11.28
CA ALA A 195 -9.85 -0.18 10.91
C ALA A 195 -9.31 0.11 9.50
N LEU A 196 -10.19 0.35 8.53
CA LEU A 196 -9.81 0.77 7.17
C LEU A 196 -9.06 2.11 7.20
N PHE A 197 -9.56 3.10 7.93
CA PHE A 197 -8.91 4.38 8.09
C PHE A 197 -7.46 4.23 8.59
N PHE A 198 -7.28 3.49 9.68
CA PHE A 198 -5.96 3.29 10.28
C PHE A 198 -5.01 2.57 9.30
N PHE A 199 -5.46 1.48 8.66
CA PHE A 199 -4.65 0.73 7.72
C PHE A 199 -4.23 1.58 6.52
N MET A 200 -5.16 2.31 5.92
CA MET A 200 -4.86 3.15 4.75
C MET A 200 -4.06 4.40 5.10
N MET A 201 -4.16 4.89 6.33
CA MET A 201 -3.37 6.02 6.83
C MET A 201 -1.87 5.67 6.87
N VAL A 202 -1.49 4.50 7.36
CA VAL A 202 -0.07 4.09 7.41
C VAL A 202 0.52 3.80 6.03
N PHE A 203 -0.30 3.47 5.04
CA PHE A 203 0.09 3.37 3.63
C PHE A 203 0.36 4.75 3.01
N MET A 204 -0.49 5.73 3.34
CA MET A 204 -0.25 7.13 2.94
C MET A 204 1.05 7.65 3.55
N ASP A 205 1.32 7.35 4.82
CA ASP A 205 2.55 7.72 5.50
C ASP A 205 3.79 7.16 4.80
N THR A 206 3.72 5.89 4.36
CA THR A 206 4.81 5.28 3.55
C THR A 206 5.06 6.06 2.26
N THR A 207 4.02 6.51 1.56
CA THR A 207 4.20 7.39 0.38
C THR A 207 4.83 8.73 0.76
N ALA A 208 4.42 9.28 1.88
CA ALA A 208 4.87 10.60 2.35
C ALA A 208 6.35 10.61 2.75
N THR A 209 6.85 9.51 3.31
CA THR A 209 8.24 9.41 3.79
C THR A 209 9.25 9.19 2.66
N ILE A 210 8.88 8.58 1.53
CA ILE A 210 9.80 8.33 0.41
C ILE A 210 10.53 9.60 -0.08
N PRO A 211 9.86 10.75 -0.29
CA PRO A 211 10.53 11.99 -0.70
C PRO A 211 11.51 12.55 0.32
N THR A 212 11.38 12.22 1.62
CA THR A 212 12.31 12.70 2.65
C THR A 212 13.75 12.23 2.38
N GLY A 213 13.89 11.00 1.90
CA GLY A 213 15.18 10.45 1.48
C GLY A 213 15.74 11.11 0.23
N ALA A 214 14.92 11.24 -0.83
CA ALA A 214 15.37 11.84 -2.09
C ALA A 214 15.77 13.31 -1.96
N MET A 215 15.21 14.03 -0.99
CA MET A 215 15.45 15.46 -0.75
C MET A 215 16.35 15.74 0.46
N ALA A 216 16.83 14.71 1.14
CA ALA A 216 17.62 14.82 2.35
C ALA A 216 18.84 15.73 2.21
N GLU A 217 19.31 16.27 3.34
CA GLU A 217 20.50 17.11 3.52
C GLU A 217 20.43 18.55 3.00
N ARG A 218 19.33 18.96 2.30
CA ARG A 218 19.18 20.31 1.76
C ARG A 218 17.75 20.85 1.75
N TRP A 219 16.77 20.05 2.14
CA TRP A 219 15.36 20.47 2.23
C TRP A 219 15.10 21.29 3.49
N SER A 220 14.49 22.48 3.36
CA SER A 220 14.18 23.31 4.53
C SER A 220 13.03 22.74 5.34
N TRP A 221 13.13 22.78 6.66
CA TRP A 221 12.15 22.26 7.60
C TRP A 221 10.75 22.83 7.39
N LYS A 222 10.65 24.15 7.18
CA LYS A 222 9.36 24.82 7.01
C LYS A 222 8.64 24.35 5.74
N ASN A 223 9.37 24.19 4.63
CA ASN A 223 8.79 23.69 3.39
C ASN A 223 8.40 22.21 3.52
N PHE A 224 9.21 21.41 4.20
CA PHE A 224 8.92 20.04 4.55
C PHE A 224 7.60 19.92 5.36
N CYS A 225 7.37 20.77 6.36
CA CYS A 225 6.12 20.75 7.12
C CYS A 225 4.90 21.02 6.24
N LEU A 226 4.99 21.96 5.30
CA LEU A 226 3.92 22.20 4.32
C LEU A 226 3.68 20.98 3.43
N PHE A 227 4.75 20.32 3.00
CA PHE A 227 4.66 19.08 2.22
C PHE A 227 3.93 17.97 2.98
N GLY A 228 4.25 17.75 4.24
CA GLY A 228 3.59 16.72 5.07
C GLY A 228 2.07 16.93 5.18
N LEU A 229 1.61 18.19 5.18
CA LEU A 229 0.19 18.52 5.19
C LEU A 229 -0.46 18.42 3.78
N TRP A 230 0.31 18.36 2.71
CA TRP A 230 -0.18 18.30 1.33
C TRP A 230 -0.17 16.89 0.74
N VAL A 231 0.79 16.05 1.09
CA VAL A 231 1.09 14.78 0.38
C VAL A 231 -0.09 13.81 0.34
N ALA A 232 -0.98 13.87 1.32
CA ALA A 232 -2.21 13.09 1.31
C ALA A 232 -3.12 13.40 0.11
N LEU A 233 -3.04 14.59 -0.50
CA LEU A 233 -3.86 14.96 -1.65
C LEU A 233 -3.57 14.10 -2.89
N PRO A 234 -2.36 14.12 -3.48
CA PRO A 234 -2.09 13.32 -4.67
C PRO A 234 -2.18 11.82 -4.40
N TYR A 235 -1.71 11.38 -3.23
CA TYR A 235 -1.82 9.98 -2.84
C TYR A 235 -3.27 9.49 -2.82
N CYS A 236 -4.15 10.17 -2.09
CA CYS A 236 -5.53 9.72 -1.92
C CYS A 236 -6.36 9.82 -3.20
N LEU A 237 -6.11 10.80 -4.06
CA LEU A 237 -6.75 10.86 -5.37
C LEU A 237 -6.36 9.66 -6.24
N PHE A 238 -5.08 9.33 -6.30
CA PHE A 238 -4.63 8.18 -7.08
C PHE A 238 -5.07 6.85 -6.44
N ALA A 239 -5.02 6.74 -5.10
CA ALA A 239 -5.54 5.60 -4.37
C ALA A 239 -7.04 5.37 -4.63
N ASN A 240 -7.84 6.44 -4.74
CA ASN A 240 -9.24 6.32 -5.15
C ASN A 240 -9.37 5.69 -6.54
N TRP A 241 -8.54 6.12 -7.50
CA TRP A 241 -8.64 5.61 -8.87
C TRP A 241 -8.32 4.14 -8.99
N VAL A 242 -7.42 3.61 -8.17
CA VAL A 242 -6.97 2.20 -8.19
C VAL A 242 -7.71 1.34 -7.17
N TRP A 243 -7.83 1.83 -5.92
CA TRP A 243 -8.37 1.06 -4.80
C TRP A 243 -9.79 1.48 -4.37
N GLY A 244 -10.11 2.76 -4.49
CA GLY A 244 -11.41 3.30 -4.09
C GLY A 244 -12.54 3.06 -5.09
N GLY A 245 -12.34 2.21 -6.10
CA GLY A 245 -13.32 1.94 -7.15
C GLY A 245 -13.42 3.05 -8.21
N GLY A 246 -12.39 3.88 -8.35
CA GLY A 246 -12.31 4.94 -9.35
C GLY A 246 -12.04 4.43 -10.77
N TRP A 247 -11.79 5.33 -11.68
CA TRP A 247 -11.81 5.06 -13.12
C TRP A 247 -10.74 4.08 -13.62
N LEU A 248 -9.56 4.01 -12.97
CA LEU A 248 -8.54 3.02 -13.32
C LEU A 248 -8.95 1.59 -12.93
N ALA A 249 -9.52 1.41 -11.73
CA ALA A 249 -10.08 0.14 -11.31
C ALA A 249 -11.18 -0.33 -12.26
N GLN A 250 -11.99 0.61 -12.77
CA GLN A 250 -13.09 0.32 -13.67
C GLN A 250 -12.70 0.18 -15.15
N ALA A 251 -11.41 0.34 -15.49
CA ALA A 251 -10.95 0.25 -16.88
C ALA A 251 -11.23 -1.12 -17.51
N GLY A 252 -11.28 -2.18 -16.71
CA GLY A 252 -11.69 -3.50 -17.17
C GLY A 252 -13.16 -3.52 -17.64
N LYS A 253 -14.05 -2.94 -16.83
CA LYS A 253 -15.47 -2.86 -17.13
C LYS A 253 -15.78 -1.90 -18.30
N ASN A 254 -15.14 -0.73 -18.28
CA ASN A 254 -15.44 0.35 -19.23
C ASN A 254 -14.76 0.18 -20.58
N TRP A 255 -13.57 -0.43 -20.62
CA TRP A 255 -12.72 -0.49 -21.82
C TRP A 255 -12.23 -1.90 -22.17
N GLY A 256 -12.65 -2.93 -21.42
CA GLY A 256 -12.21 -4.31 -21.66
C GLY A 256 -10.72 -4.55 -21.35
N LEU A 257 -10.12 -3.71 -20.49
CA LEU A 257 -8.73 -3.83 -20.10
C LEU A 257 -8.58 -4.78 -18.88
N GLY A 258 -8.58 -6.08 -19.12
CA GLY A 258 -8.43 -7.09 -18.09
C GLY A 258 -9.42 -6.87 -16.93
N HIS A 259 -8.93 -6.86 -15.72
CA HIS A 259 -9.66 -6.51 -14.50
C HIS A 259 -9.49 -5.03 -14.09
N GLY A 260 -9.06 -4.15 -15.03
CA GLY A 260 -8.65 -2.79 -14.71
C GLY A 260 -7.29 -2.76 -14.02
N ALA A 261 -6.96 -1.64 -13.38
CA ALA A 261 -5.74 -1.53 -12.59
C ALA A 261 -5.76 -2.53 -11.43
N VAL A 262 -4.70 -3.33 -11.33
CA VAL A 262 -4.51 -4.34 -10.28
C VAL A 262 -3.20 -4.07 -9.58
N ASP A 263 -3.28 -3.48 -8.42
CA ASP A 263 -2.15 -3.21 -7.53
C ASP A 263 -2.53 -3.70 -6.13
N PHE A 264 -2.04 -4.90 -5.76
CA PHE A 264 -2.53 -5.56 -4.53
C PHE A 264 -2.22 -4.77 -3.28
N ALA A 265 -0.98 -4.31 -3.15
CA ALA A 265 -0.53 -3.64 -1.94
C ALA A 265 0.19 -2.30 -2.20
N GLY A 266 0.30 -1.80 -3.45
CA GLY A 266 0.74 -0.44 -3.71
C GLY A 266 2.11 -0.26 -4.34
N SER A 267 2.57 -1.14 -5.25
CA SER A 267 3.75 -0.80 -6.07
C SER A 267 3.57 0.53 -6.80
N GLY A 268 2.37 0.76 -7.35
CA GLY A 268 1.97 2.02 -8.00
C GLY A 268 1.50 3.05 -7.00
N VAL A 269 0.43 2.70 -6.24
CA VAL A 269 -0.29 3.63 -5.37
C VAL A 269 0.61 4.23 -4.30
N VAL A 270 1.53 3.46 -3.72
CA VAL A 270 2.40 3.91 -2.64
C VAL A 270 3.79 4.24 -3.19
N HIS A 271 4.47 3.24 -3.75
CA HIS A 271 5.89 3.35 -4.03
C HIS A 271 6.19 4.19 -5.27
N ALA A 272 5.54 3.93 -6.40
CA ALA A 272 5.75 4.75 -7.60
C ALA A 272 5.30 6.19 -7.36
N MET A 273 4.17 6.42 -6.68
CA MET A 273 3.71 7.76 -6.32
C MET A 273 4.75 8.50 -5.48
N GLY A 274 5.21 7.90 -4.37
CA GLY A 274 6.23 8.50 -3.49
C GLY A 274 7.56 8.74 -4.22
N GLY A 275 8.02 7.77 -5.02
CA GLY A 275 9.26 7.87 -5.78
C GLY A 275 9.22 8.94 -6.88
N VAL A 276 8.09 9.11 -7.57
CA VAL A 276 7.89 10.19 -8.57
C VAL A 276 7.84 11.55 -7.89
N ILE A 277 7.15 11.68 -6.75
CA ILE A 277 7.16 12.91 -5.95
C ILE A 277 8.59 13.24 -5.52
N GLY A 278 9.35 12.24 -5.04
CA GLY A 278 10.75 12.39 -4.67
C GLY A 278 11.65 12.80 -5.84
N LEU A 279 11.43 12.24 -7.03
CA LEU A 279 12.12 12.64 -8.26
C LEU A 279 11.91 14.14 -8.56
N VAL A 280 10.67 14.57 -8.58
CA VAL A 280 10.35 15.98 -8.85
C VAL A 280 10.90 16.90 -7.76
N GLY A 281 10.83 16.48 -6.49
CA GLY A 281 11.42 17.19 -5.37
C GLY A 281 12.93 17.35 -5.54
N ALA A 282 13.65 16.29 -5.86
CA ALA A 282 15.10 16.33 -6.12
C ALA A 282 15.46 17.23 -7.32
N MET A 283 14.64 17.21 -8.39
CA MET A 283 14.83 18.08 -9.57
C MET A 283 14.64 19.56 -9.24
N VAL A 284 13.59 19.91 -8.48
CA VAL A 284 13.28 21.31 -8.13
C VAL A 284 14.28 21.85 -7.10
N LEU A 285 14.68 21.00 -6.18
CA LEU A 285 15.62 21.33 -5.09
C LEU A 285 17.07 21.48 -5.60
N GLY A 286 17.43 20.70 -6.61
CA GLY A 286 18.78 20.61 -7.14
C GLY A 286 19.70 19.68 -6.31
N PRO A 287 20.90 19.39 -6.82
CA PRO A 287 21.85 18.50 -6.16
C PRO A 287 22.47 19.14 -4.91
N ARG A 288 22.94 18.30 -3.97
CA ARG A 288 23.73 18.73 -2.82
C ARG A 288 25.04 19.41 -3.26
N ILE A 289 25.49 20.36 -2.48
CA ILE A 289 26.78 21.01 -2.70
C ILE A 289 27.89 19.94 -2.66
N GLY A 290 28.74 19.93 -3.69
CA GLY A 290 29.82 18.95 -3.83
C GLY A 290 29.40 17.61 -4.46
N LYS A 291 28.13 17.39 -4.81
CA LYS A 291 27.72 16.16 -5.50
C LYS A 291 28.27 16.04 -6.92
N TYR A 292 28.49 17.16 -7.59
CA TYR A 292 29.04 17.20 -8.94
C TYR A 292 30.31 18.06 -8.97
N VAL A 293 31.41 17.48 -9.50
CA VAL A 293 32.69 18.17 -9.72
C VAL A 293 33.00 18.04 -11.21
N ASP A 294 33.23 19.15 -11.88
CA ASP A 294 33.43 19.18 -13.35
C ASP A 294 32.37 18.44 -14.15
N GLY A 295 31.11 18.54 -13.69
CA GLY A 295 29.94 17.91 -14.32
C GLY A 295 29.85 16.39 -14.11
N LYS A 296 30.71 15.80 -13.28
CA LYS A 296 30.70 14.35 -12.97
C LYS A 296 30.18 14.12 -11.55
N PRO A 297 29.35 13.08 -11.34
CA PRO A 297 28.87 12.76 -10.01
C PRO A 297 30.01 12.23 -9.13
N VAL A 298 30.06 12.71 -7.90
CA VAL A 298 30.98 12.25 -6.85
C VAL A 298 30.17 11.57 -5.76
N ALA A 299 30.67 10.45 -5.25
CA ALA A 299 30.02 9.73 -4.16
C ALA A 299 30.07 10.57 -2.87
N ILE A 300 28.91 10.71 -2.23
CA ILE A 300 28.79 11.25 -0.87
C ILE A 300 28.32 10.09 0.02
N PRO A 301 29.24 9.40 0.72
CA PRO A 301 28.89 8.20 1.49
C PRO A 301 28.05 8.55 2.71
N GLY A 302 27.15 7.63 3.05
CA GLY A 302 26.42 7.66 4.31
C GLY A 302 27.34 7.43 5.52
N HIS A 303 26.95 7.96 6.66
CA HIS A 303 27.80 7.91 7.86
C HIS A 303 27.64 6.63 8.69
N HIS A 304 26.54 5.85 8.52
CA HIS A 304 26.24 4.77 9.44
C HIS A 304 25.62 3.52 8.77
N ILE A 305 26.44 2.75 8.07
CA ILE A 305 25.99 1.55 7.35
C ILE A 305 25.32 0.49 8.25
N PRO A 306 25.78 0.19 9.49
CA PRO A 306 25.05 -0.73 10.36
C PRO A 306 23.61 -0.29 10.66
N MET A 307 23.35 1.03 10.78
CA MET A 307 21.99 1.56 10.94
C MET A 307 21.15 1.33 9.68
N VAL A 308 21.72 1.50 8.49
CA VAL A 308 21.06 1.22 7.21
C VAL A 308 20.61 -0.24 7.13
N ILE A 309 21.50 -1.17 7.47
CA ILE A 309 21.20 -2.61 7.44
C ILE A 309 20.08 -2.95 8.45
N ALA A 310 20.18 -2.46 9.68
CA ALA A 310 19.17 -2.68 10.71
C ALA A 310 17.80 -2.10 10.28
N GLY A 311 17.78 -0.88 9.74
CA GLY A 311 16.58 -0.25 9.20
C GLY A 311 15.97 -1.03 8.03
N THR A 312 16.80 -1.58 7.15
CA THR A 312 16.34 -2.45 6.05
C THR A 312 15.65 -3.71 6.56
N PHE A 313 16.16 -4.35 7.63
CA PHE A 313 15.47 -5.49 8.25
C PHE A 313 14.16 -5.10 8.91
N ILE A 314 14.07 -3.92 9.54
CA ILE A 314 12.81 -3.40 10.10
C ILE A 314 11.80 -3.18 8.97
N LEU A 315 12.21 -2.60 7.85
CA LEU A 315 11.35 -2.43 6.67
C LEU A 315 10.89 -3.77 6.10
N ALA A 316 11.80 -4.73 5.94
CA ALA A 316 11.48 -6.07 5.45
C ALA A 316 10.50 -6.80 6.37
N PHE A 317 10.65 -6.66 7.69
CA PHE A 317 9.72 -7.23 8.67
C PHE A 317 8.34 -6.55 8.59
N GLY A 318 8.30 -5.24 8.52
CA GLY A 318 7.06 -4.48 8.35
C GLY A 318 6.33 -4.78 7.04
N TRP A 319 7.08 -5.21 6.00
CA TRP A 319 6.49 -5.62 4.72
C TRP A 319 5.54 -6.82 4.83
N PHE A 320 5.65 -7.63 5.88
CA PHE A 320 4.66 -8.67 6.18
C PHE A 320 3.33 -8.09 6.70
N GLY A 321 3.34 -6.88 7.25
CA GLY A 321 2.12 -6.09 7.46
C GLY A 321 1.64 -5.42 6.17
N PHE A 322 2.57 -5.00 5.31
CA PHE A 322 2.26 -4.29 4.07
C PHE A 322 1.56 -5.20 3.05
N ASN A 323 2.25 -6.21 2.55
CA ASN A 323 1.73 -7.09 1.50
C ASN A 323 0.70 -8.11 2.04
N PRO A 324 1.02 -9.03 2.95
CA PRO A 324 0.02 -9.96 3.48
C PRO A 324 -1.12 -9.26 4.22
N GLY A 325 -0.85 -8.13 4.89
CA GLY A 325 -1.87 -7.31 5.55
C GLY A 325 -2.90 -6.73 4.59
N SER A 326 -2.53 -6.50 3.32
CA SER A 326 -3.44 -5.98 2.29
C SER A 326 -4.56 -6.93 1.89
N THR A 327 -4.60 -8.16 2.42
CA THR A 327 -5.81 -8.99 2.37
C THR A 327 -6.96 -8.34 3.16
N LEU A 328 -6.68 -7.51 4.17
CA LEU A 328 -7.63 -6.98 5.15
C LEU A 328 -8.49 -8.08 5.80
N SER A 329 -8.02 -9.30 5.77
CA SER A 329 -8.77 -10.49 6.14
C SER A 329 -7.84 -11.57 6.66
N GLY A 330 -7.82 -11.81 7.96
CA GLY A 330 -7.07 -12.91 8.58
C GLY A 330 -7.61 -14.30 8.19
N THR A 331 -8.81 -14.34 7.63
CA THR A 331 -9.42 -15.57 7.11
C THR A 331 -9.09 -15.84 5.64
N ASP A 332 -8.41 -14.93 4.95
CA ASP A 332 -7.93 -15.15 3.58
C ASP A 332 -6.63 -15.95 3.60
N LEU A 333 -6.73 -17.23 3.28
CA LEU A 333 -5.58 -18.15 3.32
C LEU A 333 -4.47 -17.80 2.31
N ARG A 334 -4.72 -16.88 1.34
CA ARG A 334 -3.68 -16.35 0.44
C ARG A 334 -2.59 -15.58 1.19
N ILE A 335 -2.83 -15.18 2.44
CA ILE A 335 -1.80 -14.59 3.31
C ILE A 335 -0.48 -15.38 3.21
N SER A 336 -0.55 -16.72 3.29
CA SER A 336 0.63 -17.58 3.21
C SER A 336 1.37 -17.47 1.88
N VAL A 337 0.65 -17.39 0.77
CA VAL A 337 1.22 -17.20 -0.58
C VAL A 337 1.88 -15.83 -0.68
N VAL A 338 1.22 -14.79 -0.20
CA VAL A 338 1.70 -13.40 -0.23
C VAL A 338 2.97 -13.25 0.62
N VAL A 339 3.01 -13.87 1.82
CA VAL A 339 4.21 -13.91 2.69
C VAL A 339 5.41 -14.49 1.94
N VAL A 340 5.24 -15.67 1.34
CA VAL A 340 6.33 -16.37 0.65
C VAL A 340 6.82 -15.58 -0.57
N ASN A 341 5.91 -15.08 -1.40
CA ASN A 341 6.25 -14.28 -2.57
C ASN A 341 6.98 -12.98 -2.18
N THR A 342 6.52 -12.31 -1.12
CA THR A 342 7.16 -11.09 -0.59
C THR A 342 8.59 -11.36 -0.15
N MET A 343 8.80 -12.39 0.68
CA MET A 343 10.13 -12.77 1.15
C MET A 343 11.06 -13.13 -0.01
N LEU A 344 10.60 -13.99 -0.92
CA LEU A 344 11.43 -14.48 -2.04
C LEU A 344 11.87 -13.35 -2.96
N ALA A 345 10.98 -12.40 -3.28
CA ALA A 345 11.33 -11.27 -4.12
C ALA A 345 12.35 -10.33 -3.45
N GLY A 346 12.19 -10.05 -2.15
CA GLY A 346 13.14 -9.23 -1.41
C GLY A 346 14.54 -9.84 -1.38
N VAL A 347 14.65 -11.13 -1.03
CA VAL A 347 15.96 -11.81 -0.98
C VAL A 347 16.57 -11.98 -2.38
N ALA A 348 15.76 -12.23 -3.40
CA ALA A 348 16.21 -12.31 -4.79
C ALA A 348 16.76 -10.96 -5.28
N GLY A 349 16.12 -9.85 -4.88
CA GLY A 349 16.61 -8.50 -5.17
C GLY A 349 18.00 -8.24 -4.59
N ALA A 350 18.20 -8.53 -3.29
CA ALA A 350 19.50 -8.38 -2.64
C ALA A 350 20.60 -9.24 -3.31
N LEU A 351 20.30 -10.52 -3.58
CA LEU A 351 21.25 -11.43 -4.23
C LEU A 351 21.59 -11.00 -5.65
N ALA A 352 20.59 -10.62 -6.45
CA ALA A 352 20.82 -10.15 -7.81
C ALA A 352 21.67 -8.87 -7.84
N THR A 353 21.43 -7.93 -6.93
CA THR A 353 22.27 -6.74 -6.76
C THR A 353 23.73 -7.12 -6.46
N MET A 354 23.94 -8.03 -5.50
CA MET A 354 25.28 -8.50 -5.14
C MET A 354 26.02 -9.10 -6.34
N PHE A 355 25.38 -10.05 -7.02
CA PHE A 355 26.00 -10.72 -8.17
C PHE A 355 26.22 -9.77 -9.35
N PHE A 356 25.28 -8.84 -9.57
CA PHE A 356 25.44 -7.84 -10.64
C PHE A 356 26.63 -6.93 -10.38
N LEU A 357 26.80 -6.39 -9.14
CA LEU A 357 27.95 -5.57 -8.79
C LEU A 357 29.27 -6.34 -8.93
N GLN A 358 29.32 -7.60 -8.48
CA GLN A 358 30.51 -8.45 -8.62
C GLN A 358 30.82 -8.74 -10.10
N ALA A 359 29.82 -8.98 -10.94
CA ALA A 359 30.01 -9.16 -12.39
C ALA A 359 30.54 -7.91 -13.09
N GLN A 360 30.29 -6.72 -12.52
CA GLN A 360 30.91 -5.46 -12.98
C GLN A 360 32.32 -5.21 -12.39
N GLY A 361 32.89 -6.18 -11.67
CA GLY A 361 34.20 -6.04 -11.01
C GLY A 361 34.16 -5.14 -9.76
N MET A 362 32.99 -4.80 -9.25
CA MET A 362 32.81 -3.96 -8.08
C MET A 362 32.72 -4.80 -6.80
N LYS A 363 33.03 -4.17 -5.67
CA LYS A 363 32.76 -4.77 -4.36
C LYS A 363 31.26 -4.74 -4.07
N PRO A 364 30.73 -5.71 -3.28
CA PRO A 364 29.34 -5.68 -2.84
C PRO A 364 29.16 -4.50 -1.85
N ASP A 365 28.61 -3.41 -2.34
CA ASP A 365 28.33 -2.21 -1.54
C ASP A 365 27.13 -2.48 -0.63
N PRO A 366 27.26 -2.43 0.71
CA PRO A 366 26.17 -2.72 1.62
C PRO A 366 24.95 -1.81 1.44
N SER A 367 25.14 -0.56 1.05
CA SER A 367 24.01 0.36 0.79
C SER A 367 23.20 -0.10 -0.42
N MET A 368 23.88 -0.51 -1.49
CA MET A 368 23.24 -1.06 -2.68
C MET A 368 22.59 -2.42 -2.42
N LEU A 369 23.17 -3.28 -1.57
CA LEU A 369 22.52 -4.55 -1.18
C LEU A 369 21.19 -4.30 -0.45
N CYS A 370 21.16 -3.32 0.45
CA CYS A 370 19.94 -2.87 1.12
C CYS A 370 18.91 -2.35 0.11
N ASN A 371 19.32 -1.47 -0.79
CA ASN A 371 18.45 -0.96 -1.85
C ASN A 371 17.95 -2.07 -2.78
N GLY A 372 18.77 -3.09 -3.06
CA GLY A 372 18.36 -4.27 -3.83
C GLY A 372 17.26 -5.09 -3.16
N MET A 373 17.38 -5.31 -1.83
CA MET A 373 16.34 -5.96 -1.06
C MET A 373 15.04 -5.15 -1.08
N LEU A 374 15.12 -3.86 -0.81
CA LEU A 374 13.95 -2.97 -0.81
C LEU A 374 13.31 -2.88 -2.20
N ALA A 375 14.10 -2.80 -3.26
CA ALA A 375 13.59 -2.78 -4.64
C ALA A 375 12.82 -4.07 -4.99
N GLY A 376 13.33 -5.23 -4.56
CA GLY A 376 12.62 -6.52 -4.70
C GLY A 376 11.29 -6.54 -3.95
N LEU A 377 11.27 -6.01 -2.73
CA LEU A 377 10.05 -5.87 -1.92
C LEU A 377 9.04 -4.92 -2.58
N VAL A 378 9.49 -3.77 -3.09
CA VAL A 378 8.66 -2.81 -3.83
C VAL A 378 8.07 -3.44 -5.09
N ALA A 379 8.88 -4.12 -5.88
CA ALA A 379 8.45 -4.71 -7.15
C ALA A 379 7.40 -5.82 -6.98
N ILE A 380 7.47 -6.58 -5.89
CA ILE A 380 6.50 -7.65 -5.64
C ILE A 380 5.19 -7.15 -5.03
N THR A 381 5.14 -5.91 -4.55
CA THR A 381 4.02 -5.36 -3.80
C THR A 381 2.71 -5.36 -4.59
N ALA A 382 2.71 -5.09 -5.91
CA ALA A 382 1.51 -5.19 -6.73
C ALA A 382 1.14 -6.65 -7.09
N PRO A 383 2.07 -7.52 -7.55
CA PRO A 383 1.72 -8.87 -8.02
C PRO A 383 1.70 -9.93 -6.93
N CYS A 384 2.09 -9.67 -5.68
CA CYS A 384 2.37 -10.67 -4.65
C CYS A 384 1.23 -11.69 -4.42
N ALA A 385 -0.02 -11.31 -4.62
CA ALA A 385 -1.20 -12.15 -4.45
C ALA A 385 -1.63 -12.91 -5.72
N PHE A 386 -0.96 -12.68 -6.86
CA PHE A 386 -1.39 -13.16 -8.17
C PHE A 386 -0.36 -13.98 -8.93
N VAL A 387 0.86 -14.14 -8.38
CA VAL A 387 1.98 -14.82 -9.07
C VAL A 387 2.41 -16.08 -8.35
N ASP A 388 3.05 -16.98 -9.08
CA ASP A 388 3.73 -18.15 -8.51
C ASP A 388 5.08 -17.72 -7.91
N SER A 389 5.61 -18.52 -6.99
CA SER A 389 6.86 -18.21 -6.27
C SER A 389 8.09 -18.07 -7.18
N TRP A 390 8.17 -18.82 -8.28
CA TRP A 390 9.24 -18.64 -9.26
C TRP A 390 9.21 -17.25 -9.92
N ALA A 391 8.01 -16.76 -10.21
CA ALA A 391 7.84 -15.42 -10.78
C ALA A 391 8.21 -14.33 -9.76
N ALA A 392 7.89 -14.52 -8.48
CA ALA A 392 8.34 -13.63 -7.42
C ALA A 392 9.87 -13.51 -7.36
N VAL A 393 10.60 -14.62 -7.48
CA VAL A 393 12.08 -14.62 -7.57
C VAL A 393 12.55 -13.84 -8.80
N VAL A 394 11.96 -14.08 -9.96
CA VAL A 394 12.32 -13.37 -11.21
C VAL A 394 12.05 -11.87 -11.10
N ILE A 395 10.87 -11.47 -10.59
CA ILE A 395 10.50 -10.07 -10.42
C ILE A 395 11.48 -9.36 -9.49
N GLY A 396 11.82 -9.99 -8.35
CA GLY A 396 12.78 -9.45 -7.39
C GLY A 396 14.20 -9.39 -7.95
N ALA A 397 14.64 -10.41 -8.67
CA ALA A 397 15.98 -10.41 -9.28
C ALA A 397 16.14 -9.30 -10.35
N ILE A 398 15.12 -9.08 -11.17
CA ILE A 398 15.10 -7.96 -12.13
C ILE A 398 15.17 -6.63 -11.37
N ALA A 399 14.38 -6.46 -10.32
CA ALA A 399 14.38 -5.26 -9.49
C ALA A 399 15.76 -4.96 -8.89
N GLY A 400 16.48 -5.99 -8.42
CA GLY A 400 17.83 -5.87 -7.88
C GLY A 400 18.87 -5.38 -8.89
N VAL A 401 18.73 -5.71 -10.17
CA VAL A 401 19.57 -5.17 -11.24
C VAL A 401 19.11 -3.76 -11.61
N VAL A 402 17.81 -3.58 -11.78
CA VAL A 402 17.20 -2.30 -12.19
C VAL A 402 17.54 -1.18 -11.20
N VAL A 403 17.54 -1.44 -9.90
CA VAL A 403 17.85 -0.40 -8.90
C VAL A 403 19.27 0.13 -9.06
N VAL A 404 20.26 -0.72 -9.31
CA VAL A 404 21.66 -0.28 -9.51
C VAL A 404 21.80 0.55 -10.78
N VAL A 405 21.27 0.04 -11.89
CA VAL A 405 21.32 0.74 -13.19
C VAL A 405 20.59 2.08 -13.11
N SER A 406 19.46 2.13 -12.40
CA SER A 406 18.65 3.34 -12.20
C SER A 406 19.39 4.38 -11.36
N VAL A 407 20.05 3.99 -10.26
CA VAL A 407 20.87 4.92 -9.46
C VAL A 407 21.98 5.54 -10.33
N TRP A 408 22.69 4.72 -11.10
CA TRP A 408 23.71 5.23 -12.02
C TRP A 408 23.16 6.13 -13.13
N PHE A 409 21.93 5.86 -13.58
CA PHE A 409 21.26 6.70 -14.56
C PHE A 409 20.94 8.09 -13.99
N TRP A 410 20.31 8.15 -12.81
CA TRP A 410 19.93 9.43 -12.19
C TRP A 410 21.17 10.26 -11.82
N ASP A 411 22.22 9.63 -11.28
CA ASP A 411 23.49 10.31 -11.03
C ASP A 411 24.07 10.95 -12.31
N ARG A 412 24.04 10.24 -13.44
CA ARG A 412 24.52 10.79 -14.72
C ARG A 412 23.58 11.84 -15.30
N ALA A 413 22.30 11.76 -15.01
CA ALA A 413 21.31 12.74 -15.42
C ALA A 413 21.34 14.04 -14.59
N GLY A 414 22.21 14.15 -13.59
CA GLY A 414 22.33 15.34 -12.75
C GLY A 414 21.31 15.42 -11.62
N ILE A 415 20.66 14.28 -11.30
CA ILE A 415 19.64 14.20 -10.23
C ILE A 415 20.27 13.53 -9.02
N ASP A 416 20.37 14.26 -7.92
CA ASP A 416 20.96 13.80 -6.66
C ASP A 416 19.89 13.21 -5.75
N ASP A 417 19.94 11.90 -5.57
CA ASP A 417 19.11 11.13 -4.65
C ASP A 417 20.00 10.50 -3.58
N PRO A 418 20.06 11.08 -2.38
CA PRO A 418 20.99 10.66 -1.32
C PRO A 418 20.88 9.19 -0.93
N VAL A 419 19.68 8.63 -0.98
CA VAL A 419 19.40 7.29 -0.45
C VAL A 419 18.96 6.28 -1.52
N GLY A 420 18.76 6.72 -2.77
CA GLY A 420 18.30 5.87 -3.86
C GLY A 420 16.76 5.66 -3.88
N ALA A 421 16.00 6.53 -3.20
CA ALA A 421 14.55 6.41 -3.08
C ALA A 421 13.83 6.42 -4.43
N ILE A 422 14.28 7.25 -5.38
CA ILE A 422 13.72 7.32 -6.74
C ILE A 422 13.84 5.97 -7.44
N SER A 423 15.00 5.34 -7.32
CA SER A 423 15.29 4.05 -7.96
C SER A 423 14.59 2.90 -7.27
N VAL A 424 14.58 2.87 -5.94
CA VAL A 424 13.92 1.83 -5.13
C VAL A 424 12.40 1.90 -5.30
N HIS A 425 11.81 3.08 -5.11
CA HIS A 425 10.36 3.23 -5.04
C HIS A 425 9.74 3.67 -6.37
N GLY A 426 10.30 4.68 -7.04
CA GLY A 426 9.77 5.19 -8.30
C GLY A 426 9.90 4.15 -9.43
N VAL A 427 11.13 3.81 -9.79
CA VAL A 427 11.40 2.93 -10.93
C VAL A 427 10.92 1.51 -10.67
N ASN A 428 11.24 0.93 -9.49
CA ASN A 428 10.81 -0.43 -9.18
C ASN A 428 9.34 -0.53 -8.77
N GLY A 429 8.70 0.56 -8.36
CA GLY A 429 7.25 0.63 -8.23
C GLY A 429 6.53 0.49 -9.58
N LEU A 430 7.00 1.22 -10.60
CA LEU A 430 6.49 1.06 -11.97
C LEU A 430 6.73 -0.35 -12.51
N TRP A 431 7.93 -0.92 -12.25
CA TRP A 431 8.21 -2.31 -12.60
C TRP A 431 7.24 -3.29 -11.92
N GLY A 432 6.93 -3.09 -10.64
CA GLY A 432 5.97 -3.90 -9.90
C GLY A 432 4.58 -3.88 -10.51
N VAL A 433 4.05 -2.70 -10.84
CA VAL A 433 2.77 -2.56 -11.54
C VAL A 433 2.77 -3.32 -12.86
N ILE A 434 3.78 -3.10 -13.71
CA ILE A 434 3.89 -3.76 -15.02
C ILE A 434 4.03 -5.28 -14.85
N SER A 435 4.79 -5.74 -13.86
CA SER A 435 5.02 -7.17 -13.62
C SER A 435 3.74 -7.94 -13.29
N THR A 436 2.72 -7.31 -12.69
CA THR A 436 1.39 -7.89 -12.52
C THR A 436 0.79 -8.26 -13.87
N GLY A 437 0.84 -7.37 -14.85
CA GLY A 437 0.34 -7.62 -16.21
C GLY A 437 1.14 -8.66 -16.99
N ILE A 438 2.36 -8.97 -16.54
CA ILE A 438 3.22 -9.97 -17.19
C ILE A 438 3.04 -11.35 -16.55
N PHE A 439 3.15 -11.45 -15.21
CA PHE A 439 3.35 -12.70 -14.47
C PHE A 439 2.14 -13.21 -13.71
N ALA A 440 1.03 -12.48 -13.62
CA ALA A 440 -0.17 -12.96 -12.93
C ALA A 440 -0.69 -14.25 -13.57
N ASN A 441 -0.97 -15.27 -12.73
CA ASN A 441 -1.14 -16.65 -13.16
C ASN A 441 -2.60 -17.10 -13.36
N GLY A 442 -3.59 -16.24 -13.03
CA GLY A 442 -5.02 -16.54 -13.14
C GLY A 442 -5.60 -17.45 -12.06
N LYS A 443 -4.83 -17.79 -11.02
CA LYS A 443 -5.32 -18.64 -9.91
C LYS A 443 -6.16 -17.84 -8.90
N TYR A 444 -5.87 -16.57 -8.74
CA TYR A 444 -6.47 -15.69 -7.72
C TYR A 444 -7.02 -14.42 -8.35
N GLY A 445 -7.88 -13.74 -7.61
CA GLY A 445 -8.46 -12.46 -8.02
C GLY A 445 -9.61 -12.59 -9.01
N ALA A 446 -10.34 -13.72 -9.01
CA ALA A 446 -11.59 -13.85 -9.77
C ALA A 446 -12.57 -12.76 -9.34
N GLY A 447 -13.18 -12.09 -10.33
CA GLY A 447 -14.08 -10.96 -10.07
C GLY A 447 -13.40 -9.70 -9.54
N TRP A 448 -12.08 -9.57 -9.64
CA TRP A 448 -11.36 -8.38 -9.18
C TRP A 448 -11.91 -7.11 -9.83
N ASN A 449 -12.08 -6.04 -9.05
CA ASN A 449 -12.73 -4.80 -9.46
C ASN A 449 -14.17 -4.99 -9.99
N GLY A 450 -14.84 -6.10 -9.62
CA GLY A 450 -16.17 -6.46 -10.09
C GLY A 450 -16.26 -6.80 -11.57
N VAL A 451 -15.14 -7.13 -12.19
CA VAL A 451 -15.08 -7.57 -13.58
C VAL A 451 -15.15 -9.10 -13.61
N VAL A 452 -16.22 -9.63 -14.22
CA VAL A 452 -16.35 -11.06 -14.51
C VAL A 452 -16.14 -11.27 -16.01
N ARG A 453 -15.21 -12.14 -16.37
CA ARG A 453 -14.80 -12.40 -17.76
C ARG A 453 -15.17 -13.83 -18.13
N GLU A 454 -16.39 -14.03 -18.59
CA GLU A 454 -16.94 -15.36 -18.93
C GLU A 454 -16.09 -16.11 -19.97
N GLU A 455 -15.48 -15.39 -20.91
CA GLU A 455 -14.56 -15.98 -21.89
C GLU A 455 -13.32 -16.60 -21.23
N MET A 456 -12.83 -16.03 -20.14
CA MET A 456 -11.71 -16.58 -19.38
C MET A 456 -12.13 -17.76 -18.52
N VAL A 457 -13.31 -17.68 -17.90
CA VAL A 457 -13.92 -18.83 -17.20
C VAL A 457 -14.10 -20.01 -18.16
N SER A 458 -14.65 -19.76 -19.34
CA SER A 458 -14.86 -20.81 -20.37
C SER A 458 -13.54 -21.42 -20.83
N LYS A 459 -12.50 -20.61 -21.02
CA LYS A 459 -11.22 -21.06 -21.58
C LYS A 459 -10.27 -21.70 -20.56
N TYR A 460 -10.28 -21.19 -19.33
CA TYR A 460 -9.29 -21.52 -18.31
C TYR A 460 -9.87 -22.06 -17.00
N GLY A 461 -11.19 -22.13 -16.88
CA GLY A 461 -11.90 -22.54 -15.65
C GLY A 461 -11.96 -21.47 -14.55
N SER A 462 -11.37 -20.30 -14.77
CA SER A 462 -11.35 -19.18 -13.82
C SER A 462 -11.09 -17.87 -14.55
N ASP A 463 -11.70 -16.78 -14.08
CA ASP A 463 -11.41 -15.41 -14.51
C ASP A 463 -10.42 -14.68 -13.59
N GLY A 464 -9.62 -15.40 -12.83
CA GLY A 464 -8.57 -14.79 -12.00
C GLY A 464 -7.65 -13.86 -12.80
N VAL A 465 -7.03 -12.90 -12.09
CA VAL A 465 -6.09 -11.94 -12.68
C VAL A 465 -4.98 -12.68 -13.42
N ARG A 466 -4.81 -12.39 -14.72
CA ARG A 466 -3.97 -13.17 -15.64
C ARG A 466 -3.13 -12.23 -16.49
N GLY A 467 -1.82 -12.44 -16.50
CA GLY A 467 -0.87 -11.65 -17.30
C GLY A 467 -0.63 -12.25 -18.70
N ILE A 468 0.17 -11.54 -19.49
CA ILE A 468 0.43 -11.90 -20.88
C ILE A 468 1.10 -13.27 -21.03
N ILE A 469 1.98 -13.68 -20.12
CA ILE A 469 2.61 -15.01 -20.14
C ILE A 469 1.57 -16.13 -20.02
N PHE A 470 0.48 -15.85 -19.33
CA PHE A 470 -0.62 -16.78 -19.11
C PHE A 470 -1.82 -16.53 -20.03
N GLY A 471 -1.65 -15.70 -21.06
CA GLY A 471 -2.59 -15.57 -22.17
C GLY A 471 -3.57 -14.41 -22.10
N ASP A 472 -3.29 -13.38 -21.28
CA ASP A 472 -4.10 -12.17 -21.24
C ASP A 472 -3.26 -10.89 -21.43
N ALA A 473 -3.22 -10.41 -22.67
CA ALA A 473 -2.55 -9.15 -23.00
C ALA A 473 -3.34 -7.91 -22.52
N SER A 474 -4.66 -8.04 -22.33
CA SER A 474 -5.48 -6.90 -21.93
C SER A 474 -5.17 -6.45 -20.49
N GLN A 475 -4.79 -7.38 -19.60
CA GLN A 475 -4.32 -7.03 -18.27
C GLN A 475 -2.99 -6.27 -18.29
N LEU A 476 -2.07 -6.62 -19.18
CA LEU A 476 -0.84 -5.86 -19.35
C LEU A 476 -1.13 -4.42 -19.81
N MET A 477 -2.09 -4.23 -20.69
CA MET A 477 -2.49 -2.87 -21.13
C MET A 477 -3.08 -2.06 -19.97
N ALA A 478 -3.88 -2.67 -19.08
CA ALA A 478 -4.37 -2.03 -17.88
C ALA A 478 -3.22 -1.56 -16.97
N GLN A 479 -2.23 -2.42 -16.76
CA GLN A 479 -1.07 -2.11 -15.91
C GLN A 479 -0.15 -1.05 -16.53
N LEU A 480 0.02 -1.04 -17.85
CA LEU A 480 0.76 0.02 -18.54
C LEU A 480 0.05 1.38 -18.43
N LEU A 481 -1.28 1.39 -18.52
CA LEU A 481 -2.08 2.58 -18.28
C LEU A 481 -1.92 3.09 -16.85
N ASP A 482 -2.02 2.20 -15.87
CA ASP A 482 -1.84 2.52 -14.46
C ASP A 482 -0.44 3.11 -14.18
N ALA A 483 0.62 2.46 -14.68
CA ALA A 483 1.99 2.93 -14.57
C ALA A 483 2.20 4.31 -15.22
N ALA A 484 1.61 4.54 -16.39
CA ALA A 484 1.70 5.83 -17.08
C ALA A 484 0.96 6.93 -16.29
N VAL A 485 -0.21 6.62 -15.77
CA VAL A 485 -1.02 7.59 -15.01
C VAL A 485 -0.34 7.97 -13.70
N VAL A 486 0.18 7.02 -12.92
CA VAL A 486 0.89 7.38 -11.67
C VAL A 486 2.12 8.23 -11.94
N ALA A 487 2.88 7.93 -13.00
CA ALA A 487 4.05 8.70 -13.36
C ALA A 487 3.69 10.15 -13.77
N VAL A 488 2.72 10.31 -14.68
CA VAL A 488 2.32 11.65 -15.19
C VAL A 488 1.60 12.46 -14.12
N PHE A 489 0.64 11.85 -13.43
CA PHE A 489 -0.15 12.52 -12.40
C PHE A 489 0.72 12.90 -11.19
N GLY A 490 1.52 11.96 -10.68
CA GLY A 490 2.44 12.22 -9.56
C GLY A 490 3.44 13.32 -9.90
N PHE A 491 4.02 13.26 -11.12
CA PHE A 491 4.94 14.31 -11.59
C PHE A 491 4.27 15.69 -11.65
N ALA A 492 3.11 15.78 -12.28
CA ALA A 492 2.40 17.06 -12.44
C ALA A 492 2.00 17.67 -11.08
N MET A 493 1.43 16.85 -10.19
CA MET A 493 1.02 17.29 -8.86
C MET A 493 2.22 17.76 -8.03
N ALA A 494 3.31 16.99 -8.03
CA ALA A 494 4.52 17.35 -7.30
C ALA A 494 5.20 18.59 -7.86
N TYR A 495 5.28 18.73 -9.19
CA TYR A 495 5.90 19.89 -9.83
C TYR A 495 5.15 21.18 -9.48
N VAL A 496 3.84 21.16 -9.62
CA VAL A 496 3.00 22.31 -9.23
C VAL A 496 3.20 22.62 -7.74
N TRP A 497 3.13 21.62 -6.89
CA TRP A 497 3.30 21.80 -5.44
C TRP A 497 4.64 22.41 -5.06
N PHE A 498 5.76 21.81 -5.49
CA PHE A 498 7.08 22.33 -5.12
C PHE A 498 7.36 23.73 -5.68
N LYS A 499 6.79 24.07 -6.84
CA LYS A 499 6.87 25.46 -7.36
C LYS A 499 6.03 26.42 -6.50
N LEU A 500 4.82 26.05 -6.12
CA LEU A 500 3.95 26.90 -5.29
C LEU A 500 4.46 27.00 -3.84
N SER A 501 4.85 25.90 -3.22
CA SER A 501 5.36 25.91 -1.85
C SER A 501 6.64 26.73 -1.71
N ASN A 502 7.49 26.72 -2.75
CA ASN A 502 8.70 27.56 -2.79
C ASN A 502 8.40 29.06 -2.82
N LEU A 503 7.20 29.48 -3.25
CA LEU A 503 6.77 30.89 -3.16
C LEU A 503 6.34 31.27 -1.74
N ILE A 504 5.90 30.31 -0.95
CA ILE A 504 5.48 30.51 0.45
C ILE A 504 6.70 30.51 1.38
N THR A 505 7.56 29.54 1.20
CA THR A 505 8.80 29.39 1.96
C THR A 505 9.84 28.66 1.10
N PRO A 506 11.12 29.10 1.12
CA PRO A 506 12.15 28.46 0.30
C PRO A 506 12.19 26.94 0.51
N ILE A 507 12.26 26.19 -0.59
CA ILE A 507 12.35 24.73 -0.54
C ILE A 507 13.75 24.28 -0.06
N ARG A 508 14.80 25.02 -0.43
CA ARG A 508 16.19 24.71 -0.08
C ARG A 508 16.68 25.64 1.01
N VAL A 509 17.48 25.10 1.92
CA VAL A 509 18.21 25.90 2.92
C VAL A 509 19.27 26.77 2.25
N PRO A 510 19.73 27.87 2.89
CA PRO A 510 20.88 28.65 2.43
C PRO A 510 22.15 27.80 2.32
N GLU A 511 23.08 28.23 1.45
CA GLU A 511 24.31 27.48 1.16
C GLU A 511 25.21 27.28 2.40
N ASP A 512 25.36 28.30 3.23
CA ASP A 512 26.10 28.25 4.47
C ASP A 512 25.49 27.24 5.47
N VAL A 513 24.18 27.14 5.54
CA VAL A 513 23.46 26.16 6.34
C VAL A 513 23.68 24.74 5.81
N GLU A 514 23.59 24.53 4.48
CA GLU A 514 23.85 23.23 3.88
C GLU A 514 25.31 22.78 4.09
N MET A 515 26.24 23.71 3.99
CA MET A 515 27.67 23.45 4.25
C MET A 515 27.94 23.13 5.72
N ALA A 516 27.34 23.85 6.65
CA ALA A 516 27.48 23.60 8.09
C ALA A 516 26.80 22.30 8.53
N GLY A 517 25.71 21.94 7.88
CA GLY A 517 24.79 20.86 8.28
C GLY A 517 23.52 21.40 8.92
N LEU A 518 22.41 20.66 8.73
CA LEU A 518 21.07 21.12 9.05
C LEU A 518 20.69 20.92 10.52
N ASP A 519 21.43 20.11 11.27
CA ASP A 519 21.08 19.72 12.64
C ASP A 519 20.92 20.94 13.57
N ILE A 520 21.93 21.82 13.64
CA ILE A 520 21.87 23.00 14.49
C ILE A 520 20.96 24.09 13.91
N PRO A 521 21.12 24.50 12.63
CA PRO A 521 20.31 25.61 12.09
C PRO A 521 18.82 25.33 12.02
N GLU A 522 18.42 24.10 11.70
CA GLU A 522 17.03 23.72 11.49
C GLU A 522 16.38 23.06 12.71
N MET A 523 17.17 22.31 13.52
CA MET A 523 16.66 21.52 14.66
C MET A 523 17.09 22.08 16.03
N GLY A 524 18.14 22.89 16.09
CA GLY A 524 18.69 23.40 17.35
C GLY A 524 19.45 22.37 18.19
N ALA A 525 19.70 21.18 17.65
CA ALA A 525 20.37 20.09 18.36
C ALA A 525 21.21 19.25 17.38
N LEU A 526 22.36 18.75 17.86
CA LEU A 526 23.18 17.78 17.11
C LEU A 526 22.61 16.38 17.27
N GLY A 527 22.60 15.60 16.19
CA GLY A 527 22.26 14.18 16.25
C GLY A 527 23.29 13.37 17.07
N TYR A 528 24.58 13.79 17.06
CA TYR A 528 25.67 13.16 17.82
C TYR A 528 26.45 14.19 18.62
N PRO A 529 25.95 14.67 19.78
CA PRO A 529 26.55 15.78 20.51
C PRO A 529 27.93 15.49 21.08
N ASN A 530 28.31 14.22 21.25
CA ASN A 530 29.59 13.81 21.85
C ASN A 530 30.65 13.40 20.80
N PHE A 531 30.33 13.50 19.50
CA PHE A 531 31.31 13.23 18.45
C PHE A 531 31.87 14.55 17.90
N GLU A 532 33.16 14.78 18.05
CA GLU A 532 33.83 15.84 17.31
C GLU A 532 33.81 15.50 15.82
N LEU A 533 33.07 16.28 15.05
CA LEU A 533 33.17 16.24 13.59
C LEU A 533 34.59 16.79 13.24
N LYS A 534 35.52 15.89 12.94
CA LYS A 534 36.81 16.33 12.37
C LYS A 534 36.48 17.09 11.09
N SER A 535 36.90 18.36 11.02
CA SER A 535 36.86 19.07 9.74
C SER A 535 37.67 18.24 8.75
N GLU A 536 37.00 17.73 7.69
CA GLU A 536 37.71 17.13 6.56
C GLU A 536 38.61 18.24 6.00
N GLY A 537 39.91 18.15 6.34
CA GLY A 537 40.95 18.98 5.72
C GLY A 537 40.92 18.67 4.22
N HIS A 538 40.76 19.69 3.43
CA HIS A 538 40.81 19.66 1.96
C HIS A 538 42.11 19.10 1.43
#